data_4cbc258b4b66e9ae5acaba815474c100
#
_entry.id   4cbc258b4b66e9ae5acaba815474c100
#
_cell.length_a   1.000
_cell.length_b   1.000
_cell.length_c   1.000
_cell.angle_alpha   90.00
_cell.angle_beta   90.00
_cell.angle_gamma   90.00
#
_symmetry.space_group_name_H-M   'P 1'
#
loop_
_entity.id
_entity.type
_entity.pdbx_description
1 polymer ?
#
loop_
_entity_poly.entity_id
_entity_poly.type
_entity_poly.pdbx_seq_one_letter_code
_entity_poly.pdbx_strand_id
1 'polypeptide(L)'
;MAVKTVQAIINGVTTTLTLNSGTGKWEATITAPSTSSYNNNDGHYYPVTVKATDEAGNITTKTDTDATLGSSLQLRVKEKTAPAITITYPSASALITNNKPTITWKVTDDDSGVNPDTIGITIDSGSKVTGSTITKT
;
A
#
# COMPACT_ATOMS: atom_id res chain seq x y z
N MET A 1 -7.84 -2.65 -38.16
CA MET A 1 -6.38 -2.49 -38.09
C MET A 1 -5.87 -3.27 -36.86
N ALA A 2 -4.84 -4.06 -37.05
CA ALA A 2 -4.37 -4.94 -36.00
C ALA A 2 -3.48 -4.19 -34.99
N VAL A 3 -3.62 -4.53 -33.70
CA VAL A 3 -2.71 -4.09 -32.66
C VAL A 3 -1.44 -4.92 -32.73
N LYS A 4 -0.29 -4.28 -32.78
CA LYS A 4 1.02 -4.92 -32.87
C LYS A 4 1.60 -5.22 -31.51
N THR A 5 1.61 -4.24 -30.60
CA THR A 5 2.15 -4.40 -29.26
C THR A 5 1.29 -3.69 -28.24
N VAL A 6 1.22 -4.28 -27.05
CA VAL A 6 0.64 -3.65 -25.85
C VAL A 6 1.63 -3.75 -24.71
N GLN A 7 1.86 -2.66 -24.03
CA GLN A 7 2.80 -2.58 -22.90
C GLN A 7 2.13 -1.96 -21.67
N ALA A 8 2.47 -2.46 -20.51
CA ALA A 8 2.12 -1.84 -19.23
C ALA A 8 3.38 -1.33 -18.54
N ILE A 9 3.31 -0.15 -17.96
CA ILE A 9 4.40 0.50 -17.25
C ILE A 9 3.94 0.76 -15.82
N ILE A 10 4.65 0.18 -14.86
CA ILE A 10 4.37 0.33 -13.42
C ILE A 10 5.69 0.57 -12.71
N ASN A 11 5.77 1.65 -11.94
CA ASN A 11 6.96 2.00 -11.17
C ASN A 11 8.25 1.99 -12.02
N GLY A 12 8.18 2.51 -13.22
CA GLY A 12 9.31 2.57 -14.16
C GLY A 12 9.64 1.26 -14.87
N VAL A 13 8.92 0.17 -14.60
CA VAL A 13 9.13 -1.14 -15.24
C VAL A 13 8.12 -1.32 -16.37
N THR A 14 8.63 -1.56 -17.57
CA THR A 14 7.81 -1.82 -18.77
C THR A 14 7.68 -3.32 -18.98
N THR A 15 6.46 -3.81 -19.11
CA THR A 15 6.15 -5.22 -19.42
C THR A 15 5.35 -5.26 -20.72
N THR A 16 5.77 -6.09 -21.67
CA THR A 16 5.03 -6.36 -22.91
C THR A 16 4.00 -7.45 -22.66
N LEU A 17 2.75 -7.17 -23.03
CA LEU A 17 1.65 -8.12 -22.92
C LEU A 17 1.59 -9.03 -24.13
N THR A 18 1.00 -10.21 -23.95
CA THR A 18 0.78 -11.20 -25.01
C THR A 18 -0.70 -11.34 -25.29
N LEU A 19 -1.10 -11.41 -26.56
CA LEU A 19 -2.48 -11.64 -26.94
C LEU A 19 -2.90 -13.06 -26.62
N ASN A 20 -3.90 -13.20 -25.77
CA ASN A 20 -4.61 -14.46 -25.56
C ASN A 20 -5.69 -14.61 -26.65
N SER A 21 -5.44 -15.45 -27.66
CA SER A 21 -6.35 -15.63 -28.79
C SER A 21 -7.70 -16.25 -28.40
N GLY A 22 -7.76 -16.98 -27.30
CA GLY A 22 -9.00 -17.59 -26.79
C GLY A 22 -9.95 -16.56 -26.17
N THR A 23 -9.41 -15.49 -25.58
CA THR A 23 -10.21 -14.42 -24.93
C THR A 23 -10.22 -13.11 -25.71
N GLY A 24 -9.30 -12.94 -26.65
CA GLY A 24 -9.08 -11.66 -27.37
C GLY A 24 -8.44 -10.59 -26.47
N LYS A 25 -7.92 -10.94 -25.29
CA LYS A 25 -7.33 -10.00 -24.33
C LYS A 25 -5.81 -10.05 -24.37
N TRP A 26 -5.20 -8.91 -24.10
CA TRP A 26 -3.76 -8.80 -23.90
C TRP A 26 -3.46 -8.99 -22.41
N GLU A 27 -2.54 -9.89 -22.09
CA GLU A 27 -2.28 -10.36 -20.74
C GLU A 27 -0.78 -10.45 -20.45
N ALA A 28 -0.40 -10.22 -19.20
CA ALA A 28 0.92 -10.53 -18.67
C ALA A 28 0.84 -10.74 -17.15
N THR A 29 1.75 -11.56 -16.63
CA THR A 29 2.02 -11.61 -15.20
C THR A 29 3.08 -10.59 -14.87
N ILE A 30 2.76 -9.65 -13.99
CA ILE A 30 3.64 -8.55 -13.60
C ILE A 30 3.93 -8.68 -12.11
N THR A 31 5.23 -8.62 -11.74
CA THR A 31 5.61 -8.55 -10.33
C THR A 31 5.27 -7.17 -9.78
N ALA A 32 4.42 -7.12 -8.76
CA ALA A 32 4.09 -5.88 -8.09
C ALA A 32 5.32 -5.27 -7.39
N PRO A 33 5.38 -3.94 -7.24
CA PRO A 33 6.39 -3.30 -6.39
C PRO A 33 6.40 -3.89 -4.98
N SER A 34 7.59 -4.00 -4.37
CA SER A 34 7.77 -4.63 -3.05
C SER A 34 7.31 -3.77 -1.88
N THR A 35 7.28 -2.45 -2.07
CA THR A 35 6.85 -1.50 -1.04
C THR A 35 5.36 -1.21 -1.11
N SER A 36 4.78 -0.85 0.03
CA SER A 36 3.37 -0.45 0.10
C SER A 36 3.08 0.76 -0.78
N SER A 37 1.96 0.76 -1.47
CA SER A 37 1.51 1.92 -2.23
C SER A 37 1.00 3.05 -1.34
N TYR A 38 0.84 2.81 -0.04
CA TYR A 38 0.36 3.83 0.90
C TYR A 38 1.23 5.09 0.91
N ASN A 39 2.55 4.93 0.77
CA ASN A 39 3.51 6.04 0.77
C ASN A 39 3.79 6.62 -0.62
N ASN A 40 3.20 6.09 -1.68
CA ASN A 40 3.57 6.44 -3.05
C ASN A 40 3.03 7.81 -3.49
N ASN A 41 1.78 8.11 -3.17
CA ASN A 41 1.11 9.37 -3.50
C ASN A 41 -0.10 9.58 -2.59
N ASP A 42 -0.78 10.71 -2.74
CA ASP A 42 -1.98 11.03 -1.94
C ASP A 42 -3.14 10.05 -2.14
N GLY A 43 -3.19 9.42 -3.32
CA GLY A 43 -4.20 8.39 -3.64
C GLY A 43 -3.84 6.99 -3.16
N HIS A 44 -2.63 6.78 -2.65
CA HIS A 44 -2.12 5.51 -2.12
C HIS A 44 -2.13 4.37 -3.14
N TYR A 45 -1.66 4.64 -4.36
CA TYR A 45 -1.54 3.67 -5.44
C TYR A 45 -0.29 3.90 -6.30
N TYR A 46 0.10 2.88 -7.06
CA TYR A 46 1.05 3.02 -8.15
C TYR A 46 0.29 3.31 -9.45
N PRO A 47 0.57 4.41 -10.15
CA PRO A 47 -0.02 4.67 -11.46
C PRO A 47 0.38 3.58 -12.45
N VAL A 48 -0.57 3.13 -13.25
CA VAL A 48 -0.35 2.20 -14.35
C VAL A 48 -0.54 2.94 -15.65
N THR A 49 0.45 2.84 -16.54
CA THR A 49 0.36 3.35 -17.90
C THR A 49 0.23 2.18 -18.87
N VAL A 50 -0.75 2.23 -19.76
CA VAL A 50 -0.91 1.25 -20.84
C VAL A 50 -0.67 1.94 -22.16
N LYS A 51 0.17 1.33 -23.00
CA LYS A 51 0.56 1.82 -24.32
C LYS A 51 0.28 0.75 -25.37
N ALA A 52 -0.53 1.08 -26.35
CA ALA A 52 -0.81 0.20 -27.49
C ALA A 52 -0.29 0.81 -28.77
N THR A 53 0.33 0.00 -29.62
CA THR A 53 0.88 0.40 -30.93
C THR A 53 0.27 -0.50 -31.99
N ASP A 54 -0.21 0.08 -33.11
CA ASP A 54 -0.68 -0.66 -34.25
C ASP A 54 0.43 -0.97 -35.28
N GLU A 55 0.09 -1.69 -36.34
CA GLU A 55 1.05 -2.05 -37.39
C GLU A 55 1.55 -0.83 -38.18
N ALA A 56 0.79 0.27 -38.23
CA ALA A 56 1.19 1.51 -38.86
C ALA A 56 2.08 2.40 -37.99
N GLY A 57 2.29 2.02 -36.73
CA GLY A 57 3.10 2.78 -35.79
C GLY A 57 2.33 3.85 -35.01
N ASN A 58 0.99 3.90 -35.12
CA ASN A 58 0.19 4.79 -34.28
C ASN A 58 0.14 4.29 -32.85
N ILE A 59 0.20 5.21 -31.88
CA ILE A 59 0.30 4.90 -30.47
C ILE A 59 -0.87 5.51 -29.71
N THR A 60 -1.51 4.71 -28.87
CA THR A 60 -2.46 5.17 -27.85
C THR A 60 -1.89 4.91 -26.47
N THR A 61 -1.92 5.92 -25.62
CA THR A 61 -1.48 5.80 -24.21
C THR A 61 -2.63 6.16 -23.28
N LYS A 62 -2.85 5.33 -22.26
CA LYS A 62 -3.83 5.55 -21.20
C LYS A 62 -3.12 5.50 -19.84
N THR A 63 -3.51 6.41 -18.96
CA THR A 63 -2.92 6.57 -17.64
C THR A 63 -4.00 6.61 -16.55
N ASP A 64 -3.57 6.64 -15.30
CA ASP A 64 -4.44 6.78 -14.12
C ASP A 64 -5.26 8.08 -14.11
N THR A 65 -4.92 9.05 -14.96
CA THR A 65 -5.68 10.32 -15.13
C THR A 65 -6.73 10.26 -16.22
N ASP A 66 -6.86 9.14 -16.95
CA ASP A 66 -7.89 8.98 -17.99
C ASP A 66 -9.30 9.05 -17.39
N ALA A 67 -10.18 9.82 -18.00
CA ALA A 67 -11.53 10.07 -17.49
C ALA A 67 -12.39 8.81 -17.37
N THR A 68 -12.14 7.81 -18.21
CA THR A 68 -12.92 6.55 -18.26
C THR A 68 -12.20 5.39 -17.58
N LEU A 69 -10.88 5.25 -17.81
CA LEU A 69 -10.08 4.10 -17.38
C LEU A 69 -9.22 4.38 -16.16
N GLY A 70 -9.09 5.64 -15.73
CA GLY A 70 -8.14 6.05 -14.70
C GLY A 70 -8.18 5.23 -13.43
N SER A 71 -9.36 4.94 -12.89
CA SER A 71 -9.52 4.12 -11.68
C SER A 71 -9.08 2.66 -11.87
N SER A 72 -9.15 2.14 -13.09
CA SER A 72 -8.66 0.79 -13.43
C SER A 72 -7.14 0.74 -13.60
N LEU A 73 -6.48 1.89 -13.73
CA LEU A 73 -5.03 2.04 -13.91
C LEU A 73 -4.34 2.48 -12.62
N GLN A 74 -4.84 2.01 -11.49
CA GLN A 74 -4.32 2.27 -10.14
C GLN A 74 -4.02 0.94 -9.44
N LEU A 75 -2.75 0.63 -9.28
CA LEU A 75 -2.33 -0.59 -8.58
C LEU A 75 -2.13 -0.29 -7.09
N ARG A 76 -2.91 -0.92 -6.24
CA ARG A 76 -2.77 -0.84 -4.79
C ARG A 76 -2.01 -2.04 -4.27
N VAL A 77 -0.89 -1.78 -3.61
CA VAL A 77 -0.01 -2.79 -3.03
C VAL A 77 -0.03 -2.63 -1.52
N LYS A 78 -0.41 -3.70 -0.83
CA LYS A 78 -0.38 -3.78 0.62
C LYS A 78 0.89 -4.52 1.06
N GLU A 79 1.61 -3.95 2.00
CA GLU A 79 2.70 -4.67 2.66
C GLU A 79 2.18 -5.84 3.50
N LYS A 80 3.09 -6.75 3.84
CA LYS A 80 2.77 -7.93 4.66
C LYS A 80 3.22 -7.79 6.11
N THR A 81 4.06 -6.81 6.41
CA THR A 81 4.60 -6.58 7.73
C THR A 81 3.65 -5.71 8.55
N ALA A 82 3.28 -6.17 9.73
CA ALA A 82 2.47 -5.39 10.66
C ALA A 82 3.36 -4.50 11.54
N PRO A 83 2.82 -3.40 12.10
CA PRO A 83 3.55 -2.59 13.07
C PRO A 83 4.04 -3.40 14.26
N ALA A 84 5.22 -3.07 14.75
CA ALA A 84 5.80 -3.65 15.96
C ALA A 84 5.51 -2.80 17.18
N ILE A 85 5.11 -3.45 18.28
CA ILE A 85 4.78 -2.79 19.55
C ILE A 85 5.79 -3.23 20.60
N THR A 86 6.37 -2.27 21.31
CA THR A 86 7.24 -2.50 22.46
C THR A 86 6.73 -1.68 23.65
N ILE A 87 6.42 -2.34 24.77
CA ILE A 87 6.02 -1.66 26.01
C ILE A 87 7.30 -1.31 26.77
N THR A 88 7.47 -0.02 27.10
CA THR A 88 8.66 0.49 27.78
C THR A 88 8.43 0.69 29.29
N TYR A 89 7.18 0.88 29.71
CA TYR A 89 6.78 0.91 31.12
C TYR A 89 5.34 0.44 31.28
N PRO A 90 4.99 -0.36 32.29
CA PRO A 90 5.90 -0.99 33.24
C PRO A 90 6.78 -2.06 32.58
N SER A 91 7.92 -2.36 33.18
CA SER A 91 8.76 -3.48 32.76
C SER A 91 8.08 -4.82 32.98
N ALA A 92 8.51 -5.86 32.25
CA ALA A 92 7.93 -7.19 32.36
C ALA A 92 7.93 -7.69 33.81
N SER A 93 6.80 -8.20 34.27
CA SER A 93 6.58 -8.74 35.64
C SER A 93 6.78 -7.73 36.77
N ALA A 94 6.81 -6.43 36.49
CA ALA A 94 6.94 -5.42 37.53
C ALA A 94 5.70 -5.38 38.43
N LEU A 95 5.92 -5.25 39.72
CA LEU A 95 4.89 -4.98 40.71
C LEU A 95 4.81 -3.47 40.95
N ILE A 96 3.66 -2.88 40.67
CA ILE A 96 3.46 -1.44 40.74
C ILE A 96 2.60 -1.11 41.95
N THR A 97 3.06 -0.20 42.80
CA THR A 97 2.31 0.30 43.95
C THR A 97 1.46 1.53 43.62
N ASN A 98 1.80 2.24 42.54
CA ASN A 98 1.03 3.37 42.07
C ASN A 98 -0.23 2.89 41.33
N ASN A 99 -1.39 3.30 41.80
CA ASN A 99 -2.68 2.92 41.19
C ASN A 99 -3.05 3.74 39.92
N LYS A 100 -2.22 4.71 39.55
CA LYS A 100 -2.36 5.50 38.34
C LYS A 100 -1.02 5.59 37.57
N PRO A 101 -0.45 4.46 37.17
CA PRO A 101 0.82 4.47 36.45
C PRO A 101 0.66 5.08 35.05
N THR A 102 1.70 5.75 34.58
CA THR A 102 1.81 6.11 33.16
C THR A 102 2.32 4.90 32.41
N ILE A 103 1.53 4.42 31.45
CA ILE A 103 1.93 3.31 30.58
C ILE A 103 2.62 3.92 29.35
N THR A 104 3.81 3.44 29.03
CA THR A 104 4.57 3.92 27.87
C THR A 104 4.92 2.77 26.92
N TRP A 105 4.78 3.02 25.63
CA TRP A 105 5.13 2.06 24.58
C TRP A 105 5.67 2.77 23.34
N LYS A 106 6.33 1.99 22.52
CA LYS A 106 6.81 2.41 21.21
C LYS A 106 6.13 1.56 20.14
N VAL A 107 5.63 2.20 19.09
CA VAL A 107 5.06 1.53 17.92
C VAL A 107 5.83 1.98 16.69
N THR A 108 6.31 1.04 15.91
CA THR A 108 7.08 1.31 14.69
C THR A 108 6.57 0.51 13.52
N ASP A 109 6.68 1.10 12.35
CA ASP A 109 6.43 0.45 11.06
C ASP A 109 7.35 1.09 10.03
N ASP A 110 8.08 0.27 9.28
CA ASP A 110 9.16 0.72 8.40
C ASP A 110 8.67 1.05 6.98
N ASP A 111 7.45 0.62 6.60
CA ASP A 111 6.91 0.84 5.25
C ASP A 111 5.75 1.84 5.26
N SER A 112 4.53 1.40 5.55
CA SER A 112 3.35 2.27 5.48
C SER A 112 3.22 3.24 6.66
N GLY A 113 3.98 3.02 7.70
CA GLY A 113 3.92 3.80 8.94
C GLY A 113 2.76 3.40 9.84
N VAL A 114 2.69 4.04 10.99
CA VAL A 114 1.69 3.77 12.03
C VAL A 114 0.54 4.76 11.93
N ASN A 115 -0.70 4.26 11.96
CA ASN A 115 -1.87 5.12 12.12
C ASN A 115 -2.11 5.38 13.62
N PRO A 116 -1.80 6.57 14.15
CA PRO A 116 -1.90 6.86 15.57
C PRO A 116 -3.33 6.80 16.10
N ASP A 117 -4.34 7.03 15.25
CA ASP A 117 -5.75 7.03 15.65
C ASP A 117 -6.25 5.62 16.02
N THR A 118 -5.53 4.59 15.60
CA THR A 118 -5.89 3.19 15.88
C THR A 118 -5.20 2.61 17.11
N ILE A 119 -4.20 3.33 17.66
CA ILE A 119 -3.46 2.87 18.83
C ILE A 119 -4.30 3.02 20.09
N GLY A 120 -4.33 1.97 20.89
CA GLY A 120 -5.03 2.01 22.18
C GLY A 120 -4.60 0.87 23.08
N ILE A 121 -4.87 1.01 24.35
CA ILE A 121 -4.61 0.03 25.39
C ILE A 121 -5.91 -0.43 26.04
N THR A 122 -5.99 -1.73 26.32
CA THR A 122 -7.08 -2.32 27.08
C THR A 122 -6.48 -3.00 28.32
N ILE A 123 -7.04 -2.74 29.48
CA ILE A 123 -6.63 -3.32 30.73
C ILE A 123 -7.78 -4.19 31.25
N ASP A 124 -7.48 -5.45 31.55
CA ASP A 124 -8.43 -6.42 32.13
C ASP A 124 -9.74 -6.50 31.35
N SER A 125 -9.66 -6.55 30.03
CA SER A 125 -10.83 -6.58 29.13
C SER A 125 -11.78 -5.39 29.26
N GLY A 126 -11.34 -4.31 29.88
CA GLY A 126 -12.11 -3.07 30.00
C GLY A 126 -12.20 -2.28 28.69
N SER A 127 -12.71 -1.07 28.78
CA SER A 127 -12.83 -0.18 27.62
C SER A 127 -11.46 0.22 27.08
N LYS A 128 -11.34 0.29 25.75
CA LYS A 128 -10.12 0.75 25.07
C LYS A 128 -9.83 2.20 25.43
N VAL A 129 -8.63 2.48 25.89
CA VAL A 129 -8.14 3.83 26.14
C VAL A 129 -7.32 4.27 24.94
N THR A 130 -7.70 5.36 24.32
CA THR A 130 -6.95 6.02 23.24
C THR A 130 -6.25 7.23 23.84
N GLY A 131 -4.92 7.27 23.73
CA GLY A 131 -4.14 8.31 24.40
C GLY A 131 -4.01 9.58 23.58
N SER A 132 -4.14 10.71 24.25
CA SER A 132 -3.79 12.03 23.74
C SER A 132 -2.26 12.26 23.62
N THR A 133 -1.46 11.31 24.08
CA THR A 133 0.01 11.42 24.17
C THR A 133 0.72 10.37 23.32
N ILE A 134 0.20 10.06 22.14
CA ILE A 134 0.89 9.18 21.21
C ILE A 134 1.89 10.01 20.42
N THR A 135 3.17 9.84 20.73
CA THR A 135 4.25 10.44 19.96
C THR A 135 4.61 9.50 18.83
N LYS A 136 4.38 9.95 17.59
CA LYS A 136 4.85 9.27 16.40
C LYS A 136 6.36 9.50 16.28
N THR A 137 7.11 8.42 16.26
CA THR A 137 8.56 8.45 15.97
C THR A 137 8.80 7.89 14.59
#